data_fc1fa9b0c210c39275603cc14949f834
#
_entry.id   fc1fa9b0c210c39275603cc14949f834
#
_cell.length_a   1.000
_cell.length_b   1.000
_cell.length_c   1.000
_cell.angle_alpha   90.00
_cell.angle_beta   90.00
_cell.angle_gamma   90.00
#
_symmetry.space_group_name_H-M   'P 1'
#
loop_
_entity.id
_entity.type
_entity.pdbx_description
1 polymer ?
#
loop_
_entity_poly.entity_id
_entity_poly.type
_entity_poly.pdbx_seq_one_letter_code
_entity_poly.pdbx_strand_id
1 'polypeptide(L)'
;MSGSVLHPDEAPLTFDINDSAPRSLGLRDQATLWSSLGVSLLIPATAVFVIRPSADLPALSLSAVTTVIALGTALGAVLLALVAAVSTSTGTPAMATLRGVLGRRGSAVPTALNLVQCCGWAALEVYVIAQVATSLTGGHGRLWWTVAAGALATLMAVRPIRSVRVIRRYLMWLVLAATVYLLWHVVTRAQAAPDAAGTWDAFWPAFDIVVTMPVSWAVLAGDWSRHSKNRRATLIGVGTGYGVTCAAFFLIGVLAVTGSQSLAGEYSPSAFVNGLLAVPVGALALAVLAVDEVDEAFANIYSTAVSAQNLVGRWDRRTLAVVVGAMATALA
;
A
#
# COMPACT_ATOMS: atom_id res chain seq x y z
N MET A 1 14.58 -10.07 39.98
CA MET A 1 13.87 -10.21 38.68
C MET A 1 13.05 -8.96 38.49
N SER A 2 13.61 -7.98 37.78
CA SER A 2 12.94 -6.72 37.49
C SER A 2 12.01 -6.99 36.30
N GLY A 3 10.72 -7.14 36.56
CA GLY A 3 9.71 -7.17 35.51
C GLY A 3 9.67 -5.81 34.83
N SER A 4 10.22 -5.70 33.63
CA SER A 4 9.99 -4.55 32.77
C SER A 4 8.48 -4.45 32.54
N VAL A 5 7.86 -3.42 33.11
CA VAL A 5 6.48 -3.04 32.78
C VAL A 5 6.48 -2.66 31.29
N LEU A 6 6.13 -3.63 30.45
CA LEU A 6 5.90 -3.36 29.03
C LEU A 6 4.83 -2.28 28.95
N HIS A 7 5.11 -1.19 28.26
CA HIS A 7 4.09 -0.20 27.95
C HIS A 7 2.89 -0.91 27.33
N PRO A 8 1.64 -0.55 27.65
CA PRO A 8 0.44 -1.19 27.09
C PRO A 8 0.44 -1.22 25.54
N ASP A 9 1.21 -0.31 24.93
CA ASP A 9 1.41 -0.21 23.48
C ASP A 9 2.48 -1.18 22.92
N GLU A 10 3.21 -1.90 23.77
CA GLU A 10 4.28 -2.84 23.39
C GLU A 10 3.92 -4.30 23.71
N ALA A 11 2.62 -4.59 23.85
CA ALA A 11 2.19 -5.97 23.99
C ALA A 11 2.82 -6.82 22.88
N PRO A 12 3.48 -7.95 23.21
CA PRO A 12 4.13 -8.78 22.21
C PRO A 12 3.11 -9.15 21.13
N LEU A 13 3.46 -8.88 19.89
CA LEU A 13 2.66 -9.32 18.76
C LEU A 13 2.71 -10.83 18.76
N THR A 14 1.67 -11.46 19.28
CA THR A 14 1.56 -12.90 19.30
C THR A 14 0.97 -13.38 17.98
N PHE A 15 1.44 -14.49 17.49
CA PHE A 15 0.89 -15.17 16.32
C PHE A 15 0.23 -16.51 16.73
N ASP A 16 0.22 -16.81 18.02
CA ASP A 16 -0.56 -17.95 18.55
C ASP A 16 -2.04 -17.59 18.52
N ILE A 17 -2.86 -18.56 18.06
CA ILE A 17 -4.30 -18.40 17.94
C ILE A 17 -4.99 -18.22 19.30
N ASN A 18 -4.36 -18.70 20.37
CA ASN A 18 -4.87 -18.61 21.73
C ASN A 18 -4.50 -17.30 22.44
N ASP A 19 -3.57 -16.53 21.88
CA ASP A 19 -3.14 -15.28 22.45
C ASP A 19 -4.02 -14.12 21.96
N SER A 20 -4.70 -13.44 22.88
CA SER A 20 -5.54 -12.29 22.55
C SER A 20 -4.68 -11.07 22.21
N ALA A 21 -4.79 -10.56 20.97
CA ALA A 21 -4.20 -9.28 20.60
C ALA A 21 -4.89 -8.13 21.37
N PRO A 22 -4.15 -7.11 21.84
CA PRO A 22 -4.76 -5.90 22.40
C PRO A 22 -5.70 -5.25 21.40
N ARG A 23 -6.97 -5.09 21.77
CA ARG A 23 -8.02 -4.53 20.90
C ARG A 23 -8.18 -3.04 21.17
N SER A 24 -7.28 -2.24 20.61
CA SER A 24 -7.22 -0.78 20.85
C SER A 24 -7.75 0.06 19.68
N LEU A 25 -7.74 -0.48 18.43
CA LEU A 25 -8.07 0.29 17.24
C LEU A 25 -9.58 0.42 17.02
N GLY A 26 -10.09 1.64 17.07
CA GLY A 26 -11.47 1.96 16.74
C GLY A 26 -11.70 2.20 15.24
N LEU A 27 -12.91 2.60 14.86
CA LEU A 27 -13.27 2.91 13.47
C LEU A 27 -12.34 3.97 12.84
N ARG A 28 -12.12 5.08 13.56
CA ARG A 28 -11.24 6.16 13.06
C ARG A 28 -9.80 5.68 12.88
N ASP A 29 -9.33 4.84 13.80
CA ASP A 29 -7.98 4.30 13.73
C ASP A 29 -7.80 3.37 12.53
N GLN A 30 -8.78 2.48 12.29
CA GLN A 30 -8.79 1.60 11.13
C GLN A 30 -8.88 2.42 9.82
N ALA A 31 -9.83 3.37 9.75
CA ALA A 31 -9.98 4.21 8.56
C ALA A 31 -8.70 4.99 8.26
N THR A 32 -8.08 5.62 9.26
CA THR A 32 -6.85 6.38 9.10
C THR A 32 -5.67 5.50 8.65
N LEU A 33 -5.48 4.34 9.30
CA LEU A 33 -4.41 3.41 8.93
C LEU A 33 -4.56 2.94 7.49
N TRP A 34 -5.76 2.49 7.12
CA TRP A 34 -6.01 1.97 5.79
C TRP A 34 -6.10 3.05 4.71
N SER A 35 -6.43 4.30 5.09
CA SER A 35 -6.29 5.43 4.16
C SER A 35 -4.83 5.75 3.88
N SER A 36 -3.95 5.67 4.88
CA SER A 36 -2.51 5.84 4.68
C SER A 36 -1.96 4.77 3.74
N LEU A 37 -2.28 3.49 3.99
CA LEU A 37 -1.87 2.37 3.14
C LEU A 37 -2.52 2.34 1.75
N GLY A 38 -3.54 3.13 1.50
CA GLY A 38 -4.14 3.33 0.18
C GLY A 38 -3.60 4.55 -0.57
N VAL A 39 -2.72 5.31 0.06
CA VAL A 39 -1.95 6.40 -0.56
C VAL A 39 -0.63 5.82 -1.02
N SER A 40 -0.46 5.58 -2.30
CA SER A 40 0.75 4.98 -2.85
C SER A 40 1.12 5.62 -4.18
N LEU A 41 2.41 5.75 -4.43
CA LEU A 41 2.95 6.16 -5.73
C LEU A 41 2.79 5.05 -6.79
N LEU A 42 2.66 3.79 -6.37
CA LEU A 42 2.47 2.67 -7.27
C LEU A 42 1.07 2.67 -7.90
N ILE A 43 0.04 3.06 -7.17
CA ILE A 43 -1.34 3.09 -7.68
C ILE A 43 -1.47 4.01 -8.91
N PRO A 44 -1.09 5.30 -8.85
CA PRO A 44 -1.20 6.16 -10.01
C PRO A 44 -0.20 5.79 -11.12
N ALA A 45 0.95 5.20 -10.80
CA ALA A 45 1.86 4.69 -11.81
C ALA A 45 1.27 3.52 -12.59
N THR A 46 0.42 2.69 -11.97
CA THR A 46 -0.30 1.60 -12.65
C THR A 46 -1.52 2.05 -13.44
N ALA A 47 -1.97 3.31 -13.29
CA ALA A 47 -3.10 3.86 -14.04
C ALA A 47 -2.90 3.81 -15.57
N VAL A 48 -1.66 3.84 -16.04
CA VAL A 48 -1.33 3.67 -17.47
C VAL A 48 -1.83 2.33 -18.00
N PHE A 49 -1.73 1.27 -17.18
CA PHE A 49 -2.21 -0.06 -17.52
C PHE A 49 -3.72 -0.21 -17.35
N VAL A 50 -4.36 0.67 -16.58
CA VAL A 50 -5.84 0.73 -16.52
C VAL A 50 -6.39 1.36 -17.79
N ILE A 51 -5.71 2.40 -18.32
CA ILE A 51 -6.12 3.03 -19.58
C ILE A 51 -5.90 2.08 -20.77
N ARG A 52 -4.76 1.39 -20.79
CA ARG A 52 -4.40 0.45 -21.85
C ARG A 52 -3.74 -0.80 -21.25
N PRO A 53 -4.52 -1.85 -20.95
CA PRO A 53 -4.02 -3.04 -20.24
C PRO A 53 -2.95 -3.82 -21.00
N SER A 54 -2.97 -3.79 -22.34
CA SER A 54 -1.91 -4.35 -23.16
C SER A 54 -1.74 -3.58 -24.47
N ALA A 55 -0.61 -3.76 -25.14
CA ALA A 55 -0.34 -3.13 -26.43
C ALA A 55 -1.31 -3.58 -27.54
N ASP A 56 -1.84 -4.78 -27.43
CA ASP A 56 -2.74 -5.39 -28.41
C ASP A 56 -4.20 -4.98 -28.23
N LEU A 57 -4.54 -4.33 -27.11
CA LEU A 57 -5.89 -3.87 -26.80
C LEU A 57 -6.04 -2.37 -27.06
N PRO A 58 -7.22 -1.93 -27.50
CA PRO A 58 -7.50 -0.51 -27.62
C PRO A 58 -7.54 0.15 -26.24
N ALA A 59 -7.22 1.44 -26.17
CA ALA A 59 -7.38 2.20 -24.94
C ALA A 59 -8.85 2.28 -24.53
N LEU A 60 -9.11 2.25 -23.24
CA LEU A 60 -10.46 2.44 -22.72
C LEU A 60 -10.90 3.91 -22.82
N SER A 61 -12.21 4.09 -23.03
CA SER A 61 -12.83 5.41 -22.92
C SER A 61 -12.76 5.91 -21.45
N LEU A 62 -12.83 7.23 -21.26
CA LEU A 62 -12.82 7.80 -19.92
C LEU A 62 -13.97 7.27 -19.04
N SER A 63 -15.15 7.05 -19.63
CA SER A 63 -16.30 6.46 -18.93
C SER A 63 -16.03 5.01 -18.51
N ALA A 64 -15.37 4.23 -19.35
CA ALA A 64 -14.98 2.86 -19.03
C ALA A 64 -13.92 2.84 -17.91
N VAL A 65 -12.88 3.67 -18.01
CA VAL A 65 -11.83 3.80 -16.98
C VAL A 65 -12.41 4.20 -15.63
N THR A 66 -13.26 5.22 -15.57
CA THR A 66 -13.88 5.67 -14.30
C THR A 66 -14.78 4.60 -13.71
N THR A 67 -15.52 3.86 -14.54
CA THR A 67 -16.36 2.74 -14.10
C THR A 67 -15.51 1.58 -13.56
N VAL A 68 -14.43 1.23 -14.26
CA VAL A 68 -13.46 0.21 -13.81
C VAL A 68 -12.89 0.58 -12.45
N ILE A 69 -12.43 1.83 -12.28
CA ILE A 69 -11.88 2.30 -11.01
C ILE A 69 -12.93 2.22 -9.89
N ALA A 70 -14.13 2.74 -10.14
CA ALA A 70 -15.19 2.75 -9.12
C ALA A 70 -15.60 1.34 -8.68
N LEU A 71 -15.89 0.45 -9.64
CA LEU A 71 -16.33 -0.91 -9.35
C LEU A 71 -15.19 -1.80 -8.84
N GLY A 72 -14.00 -1.69 -9.45
CA GLY A 72 -12.84 -2.49 -9.09
C GLY A 72 -12.34 -2.17 -7.68
N THR A 73 -12.20 -0.89 -7.33
CA THR A 73 -11.80 -0.49 -5.97
C THR A 73 -12.86 -0.85 -4.95
N ALA A 74 -14.16 -0.69 -5.27
CA ALA A 74 -15.25 -1.06 -4.37
C ALA A 74 -15.24 -2.58 -4.08
N LEU A 75 -15.16 -3.42 -5.12
CA LEU A 75 -15.10 -4.87 -4.95
C LEU A 75 -13.86 -5.29 -4.18
N GLY A 76 -12.69 -4.82 -4.59
CA GLY A 76 -11.42 -5.17 -3.94
C GLY A 76 -11.37 -4.71 -2.48
N ALA A 77 -11.86 -3.51 -2.17
CA ALA A 77 -11.92 -3.01 -0.79
C ALA A 77 -12.92 -3.80 0.08
N VAL A 78 -14.04 -4.25 -0.46
CA VAL A 78 -14.96 -5.15 0.24
C VAL A 78 -14.30 -6.48 0.55
N LEU A 79 -13.60 -7.09 -0.41
CA LEU A 79 -12.88 -8.35 -0.20
C LEU A 79 -11.78 -8.19 0.86
N LEU A 80 -10.99 -7.12 0.78
CA LEU A 80 -9.97 -6.76 1.77
C LEU A 80 -10.58 -6.64 3.18
N ALA A 81 -11.67 -5.88 3.31
CA ALA A 81 -12.35 -5.65 4.59
C ALA A 81 -12.93 -6.95 5.19
N LEU A 82 -13.45 -7.84 4.35
CA LEU A 82 -13.96 -9.14 4.79
C LEU A 82 -12.84 -10.03 5.35
N VAL A 83 -11.70 -10.10 4.66
CA VAL A 83 -10.53 -10.86 5.15
C VAL A 83 -9.99 -10.25 6.45
N ALA A 84 -9.85 -8.93 6.52
CA ALA A 84 -9.45 -8.21 7.73
C ALA A 84 -10.38 -8.50 8.92
N ALA A 85 -11.70 -8.60 8.67
CA ALA A 85 -12.70 -8.87 9.71
C ALA A 85 -12.59 -10.30 10.29
N VAL A 86 -12.06 -11.27 9.56
CA VAL A 86 -11.77 -12.61 10.08
C VAL A 86 -10.71 -12.52 11.17
N SER A 87 -9.59 -11.84 10.92
CA SER A 87 -8.52 -11.66 11.91
C SER A 87 -8.96 -10.80 13.10
N THR A 88 -9.86 -9.83 12.89
CA THR A 88 -10.49 -9.12 14.01
C THR A 88 -11.29 -10.07 14.91
N SER A 89 -12.00 -11.02 14.32
CA SER A 89 -12.81 -11.98 15.09
C SER A 89 -11.96 -12.97 15.87
N THR A 90 -10.87 -13.44 15.28
CA THR A 90 -9.98 -14.45 15.89
C THR A 90 -8.89 -13.83 16.77
N GLY A 91 -8.54 -12.56 16.56
CA GLY A 91 -7.40 -11.90 17.23
C GLY A 91 -6.04 -12.38 16.74
N THR A 92 -5.97 -13.10 15.59
CA THR A 92 -4.75 -13.72 15.09
C THR A 92 -4.22 -13.01 13.83
N PRO A 93 -2.90 -13.04 13.57
CA PRO A 93 -2.32 -12.55 12.33
C PRO A 93 -2.83 -13.31 11.10
N ALA A 94 -2.74 -12.70 9.93
CA ALA A 94 -3.30 -13.25 8.69
C ALA A 94 -2.87 -14.70 8.42
N MET A 95 -1.56 -14.98 8.40
CA MET A 95 -1.06 -16.33 8.10
C MET A 95 -1.33 -17.35 9.22
N ALA A 96 -1.38 -16.90 10.48
CA ALA A 96 -1.75 -17.78 11.59
C ALA A 96 -3.23 -18.17 11.55
N THR A 97 -4.11 -17.29 11.07
CA THR A 97 -5.54 -17.57 10.88
C THR A 97 -5.76 -18.76 9.94
N LEU A 98 -4.91 -18.92 8.93
CA LEU A 98 -4.99 -20.04 7.99
C LEU A 98 -4.72 -21.41 8.63
N ARG A 99 -4.09 -21.46 9.82
CA ARG A 99 -3.93 -22.73 10.56
C ARG A 99 -5.26 -23.36 10.94
N GLY A 100 -6.29 -22.54 11.19
CA GLY A 100 -7.63 -23.01 11.52
C GLY A 100 -8.31 -23.79 10.39
N VAL A 101 -7.96 -23.48 9.13
CA VAL A 101 -8.55 -24.10 7.93
C VAL A 101 -7.63 -25.17 7.34
N LEU A 102 -6.33 -24.86 7.21
CA LEU A 102 -5.36 -25.71 6.50
C LEU A 102 -4.50 -26.55 7.43
N GLY A 103 -4.63 -26.38 8.73
CA GLY A 103 -3.72 -26.96 9.71
C GLY A 103 -2.32 -26.35 9.67
N ARG A 104 -1.47 -26.74 10.61
CA ARG A 104 -0.11 -26.18 10.75
C ARG A 104 0.79 -26.41 9.53
N ARG A 105 0.71 -27.61 8.93
CA ARG A 105 1.53 -27.94 7.75
C ARG A 105 0.99 -27.29 6.47
N GLY A 106 -0.34 -27.32 6.28
CA GLY A 106 -0.96 -26.73 5.10
C GLY A 106 -0.81 -25.21 5.04
N SER A 107 -0.86 -24.52 6.19
CA SER A 107 -0.64 -23.08 6.24
C SER A 107 0.79 -22.62 5.88
N ALA A 108 1.76 -23.55 5.88
CA ALA A 108 3.14 -23.21 5.50
C ALA A 108 3.27 -22.80 4.04
N VAL A 109 2.48 -23.39 3.14
CA VAL A 109 2.52 -23.06 1.70
C VAL A 109 2.10 -21.60 1.43
N PRO A 110 0.87 -21.17 1.79
CA PRO A 110 0.50 -19.78 1.58
C PRO A 110 1.37 -18.81 2.37
N THR A 111 1.92 -19.21 3.52
CA THR A 111 2.87 -18.36 4.26
C THR A 111 4.16 -18.15 3.45
N ALA A 112 4.74 -19.20 2.88
CA ALA A 112 5.95 -19.08 2.09
C ALA A 112 5.72 -18.18 0.85
N LEU A 113 4.59 -18.34 0.17
CA LEU A 113 4.21 -17.47 -0.95
C LEU A 113 4.05 -16.01 -0.50
N ASN A 114 3.42 -15.79 0.66
CA ASN A 114 3.27 -14.46 1.22
C ASN A 114 4.61 -13.80 1.60
N LEU A 115 5.58 -14.56 2.10
CA LEU A 115 6.93 -14.03 2.36
C LEU A 115 7.57 -13.50 1.08
N VAL A 116 7.49 -14.26 -0.02
CA VAL A 116 8.02 -13.83 -1.32
C VAL A 116 7.29 -12.59 -1.82
N GLN A 117 5.96 -12.60 -1.78
CA GLN A 117 5.14 -11.47 -2.24
C GLN A 117 5.45 -10.19 -1.46
N CYS A 118 5.35 -10.20 -0.12
CA CYS A 118 5.56 -9.00 0.68
C CYS A 118 7.02 -8.51 0.65
N CYS A 119 8.01 -9.41 0.55
CA CYS A 119 9.39 -9.00 0.34
C CYS A 119 9.59 -8.34 -1.03
N GLY A 120 8.93 -8.85 -2.07
CA GLY A 120 8.93 -8.26 -3.41
C GLY A 120 8.27 -6.88 -3.42
N TRP A 121 7.13 -6.71 -2.77
CA TRP A 121 6.48 -5.40 -2.62
C TRP A 121 7.38 -4.42 -1.87
N ALA A 122 7.95 -4.81 -0.73
CA ALA A 122 8.87 -3.95 0.02
C ALA A 122 10.07 -3.49 -0.84
N ALA A 123 10.63 -4.38 -1.65
CA ALA A 123 11.71 -4.04 -2.57
C ALA A 123 11.26 -3.04 -3.64
N LEU A 124 10.08 -3.25 -4.22
CA LEU A 124 9.52 -2.36 -5.23
C LEU A 124 9.25 -0.96 -4.67
N GLU A 125 8.71 -0.86 -3.46
CA GLU A 125 8.45 0.41 -2.77
C GLU A 125 9.77 1.16 -2.46
N VAL A 126 10.78 0.45 -1.94
CA VAL A 126 12.13 1.03 -1.73
C VAL A 126 12.72 1.53 -3.04
N TYR A 127 12.57 0.77 -4.14
CA TYR A 127 12.99 1.17 -5.48
C TYR A 127 12.29 2.46 -5.92
N VAL A 128 10.96 2.55 -5.78
CA VAL A 128 10.16 3.72 -6.20
C VAL A 128 10.54 4.97 -5.39
N ILE A 129 10.70 4.84 -4.07
CA ILE A 129 11.19 5.93 -3.21
C ILE A 129 12.55 6.43 -3.70
N ALA A 130 13.48 5.51 -3.94
CA ALA A 130 14.83 5.86 -4.42
C ALA A 130 14.78 6.51 -5.80
N GLN A 131 13.92 6.04 -6.70
CA GLN A 131 13.74 6.61 -8.03
C GLN A 131 13.22 8.04 -7.98
N VAL A 132 12.18 8.30 -7.18
CA VAL A 132 11.61 9.65 -6.98
C VAL A 132 12.66 10.57 -6.34
N ALA A 133 13.32 10.15 -5.27
CA ALA A 133 14.34 10.94 -4.60
C ALA A 133 15.52 11.27 -5.53
N THR A 134 15.95 10.31 -6.36
CA THR A 134 16.98 10.52 -7.40
C THR A 134 16.52 11.56 -8.41
N SER A 135 15.28 11.49 -8.87
CA SER A 135 14.73 12.48 -9.82
C SER A 135 14.69 13.89 -9.20
N LEU A 136 14.30 13.99 -7.93
CA LEU A 136 14.27 15.28 -7.20
C LEU A 136 15.66 15.87 -6.93
N THR A 137 16.70 15.04 -6.91
CA THR A 137 18.10 15.45 -6.66
C THR A 137 18.95 15.55 -7.92
N GLY A 138 18.33 15.76 -9.08
CA GLY A 138 19.04 15.97 -10.34
C GLY A 138 19.66 14.71 -10.93
N GLY A 139 19.11 13.53 -10.64
CA GLY A 139 19.55 12.25 -11.21
C GLY A 139 20.71 11.57 -10.47
N HIS A 140 21.07 12.06 -9.28
CA HIS A 140 22.22 11.56 -8.54
C HIS A 140 21.84 10.82 -7.23
N GLY A 141 22.72 9.90 -6.80
CA GLY A 141 22.67 9.31 -5.46
C GLY A 141 21.69 8.16 -5.28
N ARG A 142 21.26 7.47 -6.35
CA ARG A 142 20.28 6.38 -6.29
C ARG A 142 20.61 5.35 -5.21
N LEU A 143 21.86 4.87 -5.12
CA LEU A 143 22.27 3.90 -4.12
C LEU A 143 22.06 4.43 -2.69
N TRP A 144 22.41 5.69 -2.45
CA TRP A 144 22.21 6.29 -1.13
C TRP A 144 20.73 6.41 -0.77
N TRP A 145 19.88 6.79 -1.73
CA TRP A 145 18.44 6.86 -1.53
C TRP A 145 17.83 5.48 -1.30
N THR A 146 18.27 4.44 -2.02
CA THR A 146 17.85 3.05 -1.79
C THR A 146 18.19 2.59 -0.37
N VAL A 147 19.44 2.80 0.05
CA VAL A 147 19.87 2.42 1.41
C VAL A 147 19.14 3.21 2.47
N ALA A 148 18.94 4.52 2.27
CA ALA A 148 18.23 5.36 3.24
C ALA A 148 16.76 4.96 3.38
N ALA A 149 16.05 4.71 2.28
CA ALA A 149 14.65 4.27 2.28
C ALA A 149 14.50 2.90 2.95
N GLY A 150 15.32 1.92 2.56
CA GLY A 150 15.30 0.59 3.14
C GLY A 150 15.65 0.57 4.63
N ALA A 151 16.65 1.35 5.05
CA ALA A 151 17.01 1.48 6.46
C ALA A 151 15.88 2.13 7.28
N LEU A 152 15.25 3.17 6.76
CA LEU A 152 14.14 3.85 7.43
C LEU A 152 12.93 2.93 7.57
N ALA A 153 12.51 2.25 6.50
CA ALA A 153 11.42 1.28 6.52
C ALA A 153 11.70 0.11 7.48
N THR A 154 12.94 -0.38 7.50
CA THR A 154 13.37 -1.45 8.42
C THR A 154 13.31 -0.97 9.88
N LEU A 155 13.80 0.22 10.17
CA LEU A 155 13.75 0.81 11.53
C LEU A 155 12.30 0.96 12.00
N MET A 156 11.40 1.39 11.11
CA MET A 156 9.97 1.46 11.38
C MET A 156 9.38 0.07 11.66
N ALA A 157 9.76 -0.95 10.89
CA ALA A 157 9.30 -2.33 11.08
C ALA A 157 9.79 -2.94 12.40
N VAL A 158 10.96 -2.56 12.87
CA VAL A 158 11.46 -2.96 14.20
C VAL A 158 10.64 -2.34 15.34
N ARG A 159 10.10 -1.11 15.16
CA ARG A 159 9.32 -0.37 16.16
C ARG A 159 7.96 0.11 15.62
N PRO A 160 7.07 -0.80 15.20
CA PRO A 160 5.89 -0.47 14.42
C PRO A 160 4.91 0.48 15.11
N ILE A 161 4.65 0.32 16.41
CA ILE A 161 3.67 1.12 17.15
C ILE A 161 4.09 2.60 17.24
N ARG A 162 5.39 2.85 17.47
CA ARG A 162 5.90 4.21 17.50
C ARG A 162 5.81 4.87 16.12
N SER A 163 6.13 4.11 15.08
CA SER A 163 6.09 4.56 13.69
C SER A 163 4.68 4.94 13.26
N VAL A 164 3.70 4.05 13.46
CA VAL A 164 2.27 4.31 13.18
C VAL A 164 1.77 5.55 13.91
N ARG A 165 2.19 5.79 15.16
CA ARG A 165 1.80 6.98 15.92
C ARG A 165 2.32 8.29 15.29
N VAL A 166 3.58 8.30 14.82
CA VAL A 166 4.19 9.47 14.16
C VAL A 166 3.50 9.73 12.82
N ILE A 167 3.33 8.70 12.00
CA ILE A 167 2.64 8.78 10.71
C ILE A 167 1.24 9.38 10.88
N ARG A 168 0.41 8.81 11.75
CA ARG A 168 -0.97 9.27 12.01
C ARG A 168 -1.06 10.70 12.53
N ARG A 169 -0.05 11.17 13.27
CA ARG A 169 -0.08 12.50 13.88
C ARG A 169 0.34 13.61 12.93
N TYR A 170 1.28 13.36 12.04
CA TYR A 170 1.92 14.39 11.23
C TYR A 170 1.86 14.13 9.74
N LEU A 171 2.32 12.95 9.31
CA LEU A 171 2.50 12.64 7.89
C LEU A 171 1.17 12.62 7.15
N MET A 172 0.14 11.99 7.70
CA MET A 172 -1.18 11.89 7.06
C MET A 172 -1.79 13.24 6.67
N TRP A 173 -1.60 14.30 7.46
CA TRP A 173 -2.12 15.62 7.11
C TRP A 173 -1.36 16.26 5.96
N LEU A 174 -0.04 16.06 5.90
CA LEU A 174 0.79 16.49 4.78
C LEU A 174 0.43 15.75 3.50
N VAL A 175 0.26 14.44 3.59
CA VAL A 175 -0.17 13.58 2.48
C VAL A 175 -1.55 13.97 1.98
N LEU A 176 -2.52 14.19 2.86
CA LEU A 176 -3.84 14.66 2.48
C LEU A 176 -3.77 16.01 1.76
N ALA A 177 -2.97 16.95 2.27
CA ALA A 177 -2.78 18.25 1.63
C ALA A 177 -2.11 18.10 0.24
N ALA A 178 -1.08 17.27 0.12
CA ALA A 178 -0.41 16.99 -1.15
C ALA A 178 -1.36 16.33 -2.16
N THR A 179 -2.15 15.35 -1.72
CA THR A 179 -3.14 14.64 -2.54
C THR A 179 -4.22 15.59 -3.05
N VAL A 180 -4.80 16.41 -2.18
CA VAL A 180 -5.83 17.39 -2.55
C VAL A 180 -5.23 18.44 -3.51
N TYR A 181 -4.01 18.89 -3.25
CA TYR A 181 -3.30 19.81 -4.12
C TYR A 181 -3.07 19.23 -5.52
N LEU A 182 -2.54 18.01 -5.61
CA LEU A 182 -2.32 17.33 -6.88
C LEU A 182 -3.63 17.11 -7.63
N LEU A 183 -4.65 16.59 -6.95
CA LEU A 183 -5.98 16.38 -7.54
C LEU A 183 -6.57 17.68 -8.10
N TRP A 184 -6.50 18.76 -7.33
CA TRP A 184 -6.95 20.09 -7.77
C TRP A 184 -6.23 20.53 -9.06
N HIS A 185 -4.90 20.46 -9.07
CA HIS A 185 -4.11 20.87 -10.24
C HIS A 185 -4.34 19.99 -11.45
N VAL A 186 -4.46 18.69 -11.26
CA VAL A 186 -4.69 17.74 -12.36
C VAL A 186 -6.09 17.96 -12.95
N VAL A 187 -7.12 18.12 -12.10
CA VAL A 187 -8.49 18.37 -12.56
C VAL A 187 -8.62 19.74 -13.26
N THR A 188 -8.04 20.79 -12.70
CA THR A 188 -8.19 22.16 -13.26
C THR A 188 -7.35 22.40 -14.50
N ARG A 189 -6.30 21.62 -14.74
CA ARG A 189 -5.43 21.71 -15.90
C ARG A 189 -5.69 20.65 -16.94
N ALA A 190 -6.52 19.65 -16.66
CA ALA A 190 -6.97 18.70 -17.65
C ALA A 190 -7.62 19.46 -18.81
N GLN A 191 -6.83 19.77 -19.84
CA GLN A 191 -7.37 20.32 -21.09
C GLN A 191 -8.12 19.19 -21.77
N ALA A 192 -9.37 19.47 -22.13
CA ALA A 192 -10.33 18.64 -22.85
C ALA A 192 -10.12 17.14 -22.66
N ALA A 193 -11.13 16.49 -22.07
CA ALA A 193 -11.10 15.05 -21.85
C ALA A 193 -10.38 14.33 -23.00
N PRO A 194 -9.43 13.44 -22.70
CA PRO A 194 -8.89 12.56 -23.72
C PRO A 194 -10.09 11.92 -24.39
N ASP A 195 -10.03 11.92 -25.70
CA ASP A 195 -11.12 11.55 -26.59
C ASP A 195 -12.07 10.51 -26.00
N ALA A 196 -13.35 10.83 -26.10
CA ALA A 196 -14.42 9.84 -25.99
C ALA A 196 -14.26 8.65 -26.99
N ALA A 197 -13.22 8.65 -27.79
CA ALA A 197 -12.86 7.68 -28.81
C ALA A 197 -12.34 6.32 -28.29
N GLY A 198 -12.13 6.16 -26.97
CA GLY A 198 -11.78 4.86 -26.40
C GLY A 198 -12.98 3.90 -26.41
N THR A 199 -12.68 2.61 -26.22
CA THR A 199 -13.69 1.53 -26.24
C THR A 199 -13.95 0.98 -24.84
N TRP A 200 -14.83 -0.02 -24.75
CA TRP A 200 -15.07 -0.82 -23.55
C TRP A 200 -14.44 -2.22 -23.64
N ASP A 201 -13.77 -2.54 -24.75
CA ASP A 201 -13.32 -3.90 -25.05
C ASP A 201 -12.28 -4.42 -24.04
N ALA A 202 -11.43 -3.54 -23.51
CA ALA A 202 -10.43 -3.87 -22.51
C ALA A 202 -10.94 -3.76 -21.05
N PHE A 203 -12.26 -3.68 -20.82
CA PHE A 203 -12.86 -3.47 -19.49
C PHE A 203 -12.40 -4.52 -18.47
N TRP A 204 -12.51 -5.80 -18.78
CA TRP A 204 -12.20 -6.87 -17.83
C TRP A 204 -10.71 -6.96 -17.45
N PRO A 205 -9.75 -6.90 -18.38
CA PRO A 205 -8.34 -6.79 -18.01
C PRO A 205 -8.01 -5.57 -17.13
N ALA A 206 -8.59 -4.41 -17.43
CA ALA A 206 -8.41 -3.22 -16.61
C ALA A 206 -9.08 -3.38 -15.23
N PHE A 207 -10.25 -3.99 -15.15
CA PHE A 207 -10.94 -4.28 -13.91
C PHE A 207 -10.12 -5.19 -12.98
N ASP A 208 -9.49 -6.22 -13.54
CA ASP A 208 -8.60 -7.12 -12.82
C ASP A 208 -7.42 -6.37 -12.19
N ILE A 209 -6.77 -5.49 -12.95
CA ILE A 209 -5.69 -4.64 -12.45
C ILE A 209 -6.16 -3.81 -11.24
N VAL A 210 -7.32 -3.18 -11.33
CA VAL A 210 -7.83 -2.31 -10.25
C VAL A 210 -8.23 -3.12 -9.02
N VAL A 211 -8.91 -4.26 -9.19
CA VAL A 211 -9.29 -5.15 -8.07
C VAL A 211 -8.06 -5.71 -7.37
N THR A 212 -7.01 -6.01 -8.12
CA THR A 212 -5.78 -6.60 -7.57
C THR A 212 -5.11 -5.71 -6.54
N MET A 213 -5.19 -4.38 -6.66
CA MET A 213 -4.57 -3.45 -5.72
C MET A 213 -5.07 -3.62 -4.28
N PRO A 214 -6.37 -3.50 -3.95
CA PRO A 214 -6.83 -3.77 -2.61
C PRO A 214 -6.65 -5.25 -2.19
N VAL A 215 -6.82 -6.20 -3.12
CA VAL A 215 -6.74 -7.64 -2.82
C VAL A 215 -5.31 -8.06 -2.46
N SER A 216 -4.29 -7.42 -3.02
CA SER A 216 -2.88 -7.70 -2.68
C SER A 216 -2.57 -7.50 -1.19
N TRP A 217 -3.30 -6.60 -0.51
CA TRP A 217 -3.18 -6.35 0.92
C TRP A 217 -3.91 -7.38 1.80
N ALA A 218 -4.77 -8.22 1.23
CA ALA A 218 -5.56 -9.19 2.00
C ALA A 218 -4.69 -10.17 2.81
N VAL A 219 -3.54 -10.56 2.26
CA VAL A 219 -2.61 -11.51 2.86
C VAL A 219 -1.92 -11.01 4.13
N LEU A 220 -1.94 -9.71 4.38
CA LEU A 220 -1.37 -9.06 5.57
C LEU A 220 -2.38 -8.24 6.38
N ALA A 221 -3.63 -8.11 5.88
CA ALA A 221 -4.66 -7.31 6.53
C ALA A 221 -4.92 -7.71 7.98
N GLY A 222 -4.81 -8.99 8.27
CA GLY A 222 -4.98 -9.54 9.60
C GLY A 222 -3.94 -9.09 10.61
N ASP A 223 -2.72 -8.79 10.17
CA ASP A 223 -1.62 -8.41 11.05
C ASP A 223 -1.90 -7.07 11.75
N TRP A 224 -2.68 -6.21 11.11
CA TRP A 224 -3.12 -4.92 11.62
C TRP A 224 -4.51 -4.98 12.23
N SER A 225 -5.46 -5.60 11.52
CA SER A 225 -6.88 -5.56 11.88
C SER A 225 -7.24 -6.44 13.07
N ARG A 226 -6.39 -7.41 13.47
CA ARG A 226 -6.54 -8.18 14.71
C ARG A 226 -6.60 -7.30 15.97
N HIS A 227 -6.01 -6.09 15.89
CA HIS A 227 -6.02 -5.11 16.97
C HIS A 227 -7.28 -4.23 16.98
N SER A 228 -8.24 -4.47 16.11
CA SER A 228 -9.50 -3.73 16.06
C SER A 228 -10.41 -4.06 17.23
N LYS A 229 -11.11 -3.04 17.76
CA LYS A 229 -12.08 -3.17 18.86
C LYS A 229 -13.25 -4.07 18.50
N ASN A 230 -13.71 -4.01 17.25
CA ASN A 230 -14.83 -4.82 16.78
C ASN A 230 -14.85 -4.94 15.25
N ARG A 231 -15.61 -5.94 14.78
CA ARG A 231 -15.73 -6.26 13.36
C ARG A 231 -16.30 -5.11 12.51
N ARG A 232 -17.26 -4.33 13.06
CA ARG A 232 -17.86 -3.20 12.34
C ARG A 232 -16.82 -2.11 12.06
N ALA A 233 -15.97 -1.80 13.06
CA ALA A 233 -14.90 -0.83 12.89
C ALA A 233 -13.91 -1.27 11.79
N THR A 234 -13.60 -2.57 11.71
CA THR A 234 -12.76 -3.13 10.65
C THR A 234 -13.45 -3.04 9.29
N LEU A 235 -14.66 -3.58 9.14
CA LEU A 235 -15.36 -3.60 7.86
C LEU A 235 -15.49 -2.20 7.25
N ILE A 236 -15.95 -1.25 8.04
CA ILE A 236 -16.14 0.13 7.57
C ILE A 236 -14.79 0.83 7.41
N GLY A 237 -13.90 0.74 8.43
CA GLY A 237 -12.64 1.48 8.42
C GLY A 237 -11.69 1.00 7.33
N VAL A 238 -11.53 -0.31 7.15
CA VAL A 238 -10.69 -0.89 6.09
C VAL A 238 -11.29 -0.61 4.71
N GLY A 239 -12.58 -0.95 4.53
CA GLY A 239 -13.24 -0.82 3.23
C GLY A 239 -13.29 0.62 2.74
N THR A 240 -13.70 1.58 3.59
CA THR A 240 -13.77 2.98 3.18
C THR A 240 -12.38 3.63 3.16
N GLY A 241 -11.53 3.35 4.13
CA GLY A 241 -10.19 3.94 4.20
C GLY A 241 -9.37 3.62 2.96
N TYR A 242 -9.13 2.34 2.71
CA TYR A 242 -8.36 1.91 1.53
C TYR A 242 -9.09 2.19 0.21
N GLY A 243 -10.38 1.85 0.13
CA GLY A 243 -11.13 1.96 -1.12
C GLY A 243 -11.21 3.38 -1.66
N VAL A 244 -11.47 4.37 -0.81
CA VAL A 244 -11.56 5.79 -1.23
C VAL A 244 -10.21 6.33 -1.66
N THR A 245 -9.14 6.07 -0.90
CA THR A 245 -7.80 6.56 -1.25
C THR A 245 -7.25 5.87 -2.50
N CYS A 246 -7.42 4.57 -2.62
CA CYS A 246 -7.04 3.81 -3.81
C CYS A 246 -7.75 4.34 -5.07
N ALA A 247 -9.07 4.58 -5.01
CA ALA A 247 -9.83 5.15 -6.13
C ALA A 247 -9.32 6.56 -6.49
N ALA A 248 -9.06 7.41 -5.49
CA ALA A 248 -8.54 8.76 -5.71
C ALA A 248 -7.16 8.73 -6.39
N PHE A 249 -6.27 7.83 -5.97
CA PHE A 249 -4.94 7.72 -6.54
C PHE A 249 -4.93 7.14 -7.96
N PHE A 250 -5.81 6.19 -8.26
CA PHE A 250 -6.03 5.77 -9.66
C PHE A 250 -6.52 6.93 -10.52
N LEU A 251 -7.49 7.73 -10.04
CA LEU A 251 -8.00 8.90 -10.77
C LEU A 251 -6.89 9.96 -10.97
N ILE A 252 -6.08 10.23 -9.97
CA ILE A 252 -4.91 11.13 -10.11
C ILE A 252 -3.98 10.62 -11.21
N GLY A 253 -3.67 9.33 -11.23
CA GLY A 253 -2.82 8.73 -12.25
C GLY A 253 -3.41 8.85 -13.65
N VAL A 254 -4.68 8.49 -13.83
CA VAL A 254 -5.39 8.63 -15.11
C VAL A 254 -5.36 10.06 -15.61
N LEU A 255 -5.72 11.01 -14.76
CA LEU A 255 -5.76 12.42 -15.13
C LEU A 255 -4.36 13.01 -15.40
N ALA A 256 -3.34 12.58 -14.62
CA ALA A 256 -1.96 13.03 -14.86
C ALA A 256 -1.42 12.55 -16.22
N VAL A 257 -1.72 11.29 -16.58
CA VAL A 257 -1.29 10.71 -17.86
C VAL A 257 -2.06 11.31 -19.03
N THR A 258 -3.37 11.47 -18.90
CA THR A 258 -4.22 11.95 -19.99
C THR A 258 -4.18 13.47 -20.16
N GLY A 259 -3.90 14.21 -19.09
CA GLY A 259 -3.83 15.69 -19.10
C GLY A 259 -2.51 16.27 -19.64
N SER A 260 -1.47 15.47 -19.82
CA SER A 260 -0.20 15.94 -20.34
C SER A 260 -0.13 15.74 -21.86
N GLN A 261 -0.38 16.79 -22.64
CA GLN A 261 -0.28 16.75 -24.11
C GLN A 261 1.09 16.30 -24.64
N SER A 262 2.17 16.50 -23.86
CA SER A 262 3.52 16.06 -24.21
C SER A 262 3.73 14.55 -24.11
N LEU A 263 2.78 13.82 -23.50
CA LEU A 263 2.83 12.37 -23.25
C LEU A 263 1.75 11.61 -24.02
N ALA A 264 1.03 12.27 -24.93
CA ALA A 264 0.04 11.63 -25.78
C ALA A 264 0.70 10.51 -26.60
N GLY A 265 0.48 9.28 -26.19
CA GLY A 265 1.01 8.05 -26.81
C GLY A 265 2.10 7.31 -26.02
N GLU A 266 2.71 7.91 -24.99
CA GLU A 266 3.67 7.23 -24.13
C GLU A 266 3.06 6.91 -22.76
N TYR A 267 2.54 5.69 -22.63
CA TYR A 267 2.00 5.18 -21.38
C TYR A 267 3.11 4.48 -20.58
N SER A 268 3.82 5.23 -19.74
CA SER A 268 4.88 4.69 -18.87
C SER A 268 4.80 5.24 -17.45
N PRO A 269 5.25 4.51 -16.44
CA PRO A 269 5.33 5.02 -15.06
C PRO A 269 6.18 6.29 -14.92
N SER A 270 7.22 6.45 -15.74
CA SER A 270 8.04 7.66 -15.81
C SER A 270 7.25 8.88 -16.31
N ALA A 271 6.31 8.67 -17.22
CA ALA A 271 5.41 9.71 -17.70
C ALA A 271 4.56 10.30 -16.56
N PHE A 272 4.09 9.46 -15.64
CA PHE A 272 3.38 9.89 -14.44
C PHE A 272 4.24 10.81 -13.56
N VAL A 273 5.48 10.41 -13.24
CA VAL A 273 6.40 11.22 -12.41
C VAL A 273 6.69 12.54 -13.09
N ASN A 274 6.99 12.54 -14.40
CA ASN A 274 7.26 13.75 -15.17
C ASN A 274 6.03 14.66 -15.24
N GLY A 275 4.84 14.10 -15.38
CA GLY A 275 3.57 14.85 -15.35
C GLY A 275 3.37 15.58 -14.02
N LEU A 276 3.68 14.94 -12.90
CA LEU A 276 3.61 15.57 -11.59
C LEU A 276 4.71 16.61 -11.37
N LEU A 277 5.92 16.40 -11.86
CA LEU A 277 7.01 17.39 -11.79
C LEU A 277 6.69 18.66 -12.58
N ALA A 278 5.88 18.57 -13.64
CA ALA A 278 5.42 19.71 -14.43
C ALA A 278 4.37 20.57 -13.71
N VAL A 279 3.75 20.08 -12.64
CA VAL A 279 2.81 20.86 -11.82
C VAL A 279 3.58 21.81 -10.91
N PRO A 280 3.15 23.10 -10.74
CA PRO A 280 3.75 23.98 -9.75
C PRO A 280 3.80 23.32 -8.37
N VAL A 281 4.95 23.42 -7.68
CA VAL A 281 5.18 22.75 -6.39
C VAL A 281 5.03 21.21 -6.44
N GLY A 282 4.91 20.60 -7.62
CA GLY A 282 4.78 19.15 -7.82
C GLY A 282 5.95 18.36 -7.24
N ALA A 283 7.17 18.90 -7.33
CA ALA A 283 8.34 18.31 -6.69
C ALA A 283 8.19 18.16 -5.16
N LEU A 284 7.60 19.16 -4.49
CA LEU A 284 7.34 19.07 -3.05
C LEU A 284 6.26 18.04 -2.74
N ALA A 285 5.19 18.00 -3.53
CA ALA A 285 4.14 17.01 -3.36
C ALA A 285 4.66 15.58 -3.57
N LEU A 286 5.49 15.36 -4.60
CA LEU A 286 6.18 14.09 -4.82
C LEU A 286 7.12 13.72 -3.67
N ALA A 287 7.84 14.68 -3.11
CA ALA A 287 8.69 14.43 -1.95
C ALA A 287 7.88 13.97 -0.73
N VAL A 288 6.71 14.58 -0.48
CA VAL A 288 5.80 14.18 0.59
C VAL A 288 5.28 12.77 0.36
N LEU A 289 4.84 12.44 -0.87
CA LEU A 289 4.37 11.10 -1.21
C LEU A 289 5.49 10.06 -1.14
N ALA A 290 6.72 10.38 -1.55
CA ALA A 290 7.85 9.47 -1.42
C ALA A 290 8.21 9.17 0.05
N VAL A 291 8.02 10.13 0.95
CA VAL A 291 8.17 9.89 2.40
C VAL A 291 7.03 9.01 2.92
N ASP A 292 5.82 9.17 2.41
CA ASP A 292 4.67 8.33 2.77
C ASP A 292 4.83 6.88 2.28
N GLU A 293 5.39 6.69 1.09
CA GLU A 293 5.67 5.35 0.53
C GLU A 293 6.56 4.48 1.45
N VAL A 294 7.34 5.10 2.33
CA VAL A 294 8.11 4.38 3.37
C VAL A 294 7.17 3.63 4.33
N ASP A 295 5.94 4.11 4.52
CA ASP A 295 4.92 3.44 5.35
C ASP A 295 4.47 2.11 4.73
N GLU A 296 4.34 2.04 3.42
CA GLU A 296 4.02 0.78 2.73
C GLU A 296 5.19 -0.20 2.78
N ALA A 297 6.41 0.25 2.50
CA ALA A 297 7.62 -0.57 2.63
C ALA A 297 7.76 -1.13 4.06
N PHE A 298 7.55 -0.29 5.07
CA PHE A 298 7.54 -0.70 6.47
C PHE A 298 6.46 -1.75 6.74
N ALA A 299 5.22 -1.54 6.25
CA ALA A 299 4.11 -2.46 6.47
C ALA A 299 4.40 -3.84 5.87
N ASN A 300 4.97 -3.89 4.67
CA ASN A 300 5.38 -5.12 4.01
C ASN A 300 6.53 -5.83 4.74
N ILE A 301 7.57 -5.11 5.18
CA ILE A 301 8.67 -5.68 5.98
C ILE A 301 8.15 -6.24 7.31
N TYR A 302 7.28 -5.48 8.01
CA TYR A 302 6.69 -5.89 9.27
C TYR A 302 5.84 -7.16 9.11
N SER A 303 4.94 -7.18 8.15
CA SER A 303 4.03 -8.31 7.91
C SER A 303 4.79 -9.55 7.42
N THR A 304 5.86 -9.37 6.63
CA THR A 304 6.76 -10.47 6.27
C THR A 304 7.41 -11.08 7.51
N ALA A 305 7.90 -10.26 8.44
CA ALA A 305 8.51 -10.75 9.68
C ALA A 305 7.49 -11.49 10.57
N VAL A 306 6.26 -10.98 10.70
CA VAL A 306 5.16 -11.64 11.43
C VAL A 306 4.77 -12.95 10.76
N SER A 307 4.65 -12.96 9.43
CA SER A 307 4.34 -14.17 8.66
C SER A 307 5.44 -15.22 8.77
N ALA A 308 6.72 -14.81 8.75
CA ALA A 308 7.85 -15.71 8.92
C ALA A 308 7.80 -16.44 10.27
N GLN A 309 7.31 -15.82 11.34
CA GLN A 309 7.12 -16.48 12.63
C GLN A 309 6.09 -17.63 12.56
N ASN A 310 5.22 -17.65 11.55
CA ASN A 310 4.32 -18.78 11.31
C ASN A 310 5.09 -20.06 10.93
N LEU A 311 6.28 -19.93 10.33
CA LEU A 311 7.16 -21.02 9.93
C LEU A 311 8.26 -21.28 10.97
N VAL A 312 8.89 -20.21 11.46
CA VAL A 312 10.07 -20.23 12.35
C VAL A 312 9.77 -19.54 13.70
N GLY A 313 8.81 -20.06 14.43
CA GLY A 313 8.26 -19.44 15.64
C GLY A 313 9.26 -19.18 16.79
N ARG A 314 10.53 -19.62 16.67
CA ARG A 314 11.58 -19.37 17.68
C ARG A 314 12.37 -18.08 17.40
N TRP A 315 12.20 -17.48 16.23
CA TRP A 315 12.96 -16.29 15.85
C TRP A 315 12.23 -15.04 16.30
N ASP A 316 13.01 -14.12 16.86
CA ASP A 316 12.47 -12.80 17.24
C ASP A 316 12.02 -12.02 15.99
N ARG A 317 10.85 -11.42 16.07
CA ARG A 317 10.26 -10.62 14.98
C ARG A 317 11.17 -9.47 14.52
N ARG A 318 11.88 -8.83 15.46
CA ARG A 318 12.76 -7.69 15.14
C ARG A 318 13.95 -8.16 14.29
N THR A 319 14.54 -9.30 14.66
CA THR A 319 15.60 -9.93 13.85
C THR A 319 15.10 -10.28 12.46
N LEU A 320 13.90 -10.87 12.36
CA LEU A 320 13.29 -11.17 11.07
C LEU A 320 13.03 -9.89 10.25
N ALA A 321 12.56 -8.81 10.87
CA ALA A 321 12.34 -7.53 10.20
C ALA A 321 13.65 -6.94 9.65
N VAL A 322 14.75 -7.05 10.38
CA VAL A 322 16.08 -6.60 9.89
C VAL A 322 16.54 -7.45 8.70
N VAL A 323 16.39 -8.77 8.77
CA VAL A 323 16.76 -9.66 7.65
C VAL A 323 15.93 -9.34 6.40
N VAL A 324 14.60 -9.25 6.54
CA VAL A 324 13.69 -8.94 5.44
C VAL A 324 13.97 -7.55 4.85
N GLY A 325 14.18 -6.55 5.72
CA GLY A 325 14.49 -5.20 5.27
C GLY A 325 15.83 -5.12 4.51
N ALA A 326 16.85 -5.83 4.97
CA ALA A 326 18.11 -5.92 4.25
C ALA A 326 17.94 -6.62 2.88
N MET A 327 17.14 -7.71 2.83
CA MET A 327 16.83 -8.39 1.56
C MET A 327 16.07 -7.48 0.60
N ALA A 328 15.02 -6.80 1.07
CA ALA A 328 14.24 -5.88 0.25
C ALA A 328 15.09 -4.73 -0.28
N THR A 329 15.98 -4.17 0.56
CA THR A 329 16.92 -3.10 0.16
C THR A 329 17.93 -3.57 -0.88
N ALA A 330 18.40 -4.82 -0.77
CA ALA A 330 19.36 -5.40 -1.72
C ALA A 330 18.73 -5.75 -3.07
N LEU A 331 17.41 -6.02 -3.09
CA LEU A 331 16.65 -6.30 -4.31
C LEU A 331 16.19 -5.03 -5.05
N ALA A 332 16.11 -3.90 -4.36
CA ALA A 332 15.70 -2.59 -4.88
C ALA A 332 16.85 -1.88 -5.62
#